data_ac0f32b8e9c2386ca99cae32fafa6f5b
#
_entry.id   ac0f32b8e9c2386ca99cae32fafa6f5b
#
_cell.length_a   1.000
_cell.length_b   1.000
_cell.length_c   1.000
_cell.angle_alpha   90.00
_cell.angle_beta   90.00
_cell.angle_gamma   90.00
#
_symmetry.space_group_name_H-M   'P 1'
#
loop_
_entity.id
_entity.type
_entity.pdbx_description
1 polymer ?
#
loop_
_entity_poly.entity_id
_entity_poly.type
_entity_poly.pdbx_seq_one_letter_code
_entity_poly.pdbx_strand_id
1 'polypeptide(L)'
;MTLDRKRYLDLIEARITNPLSLQKALKKRARRTIAGKDGKLMLLAADHTARGIIAAGNNPTAIADRFNLLDKLVRGLVVPGVDGVMASADILEELAWLGAL
;
A
#
# COMPACT_ATOMS: atom_id res chain seq x y z
N MET A 1 8.62 3.27 9.46
CA MET A 1 9.07 3.21 8.06
C MET A 1 8.47 4.36 7.30
N THR A 2 9.23 5.01 6.45
CA THR A 2 8.76 6.06 5.56
C THR A 2 9.22 5.75 4.15
N LEU A 3 8.54 6.31 3.15
CA LEU A 3 8.89 6.12 1.76
C LEU A 3 9.70 7.32 1.28
N ASP A 4 10.97 7.12 0.92
CA ASP A 4 11.76 8.19 0.32
C ASP A 4 11.60 8.22 -1.20
N ARG A 5 11.98 9.35 -1.81
CA ARG A 5 11.84 9.57 -3.25
C ARG A 5 12.64 8.60 -4.09
N LYS A 6 13.84 8.25 -3.64
CA LYS A 6 14.69 7.31 -4.37
C LYS A 6 14.04 5.94 -4.45
N ARG A 7 13.52 5.46 -3.34
CA ARG A 7 12.84 4.16 -3.29
C ARG A 7 11.59 4.15 -4.17
N TYR A 8 10.87 5.26 -4.19
CA TYR A 8 9.70 5.40 -5.06
C TYR A 8 10.08 5.38 -6.54
N LEU A 9 11.18 6.06 -6.92
CA LEU A 9 11.67 6.04 -8.30
C LEU A 9 12.16 4.65 -8.70
N ASP A 10 12.80 3.92 -7.79
CA ASP A 10 13.19 2.52 -8.02
C ASP A 10 11.96 1.63 -8.26
N LEU A 11 10.89 1.87 -7.53
CA LEU A 11 9.61 1.18 -7.73
C LEU A 11 9.04 1.44 -9.13
N ILE A 12 9.02 2.70 -9.56
CA ILE A 12 8.52 3.06 -10.88
C ILE A 12 9.37 2.39 -11.96
N GLU A 13 10.69 2.41 -11.82
CA GLU A 13 11.60 1.75 -12.75
C GLU A 13 11.33 0.24 -12.81
N ALA A 14 11.14 -0.41 -11.66
CA ALA A 14 10.81 -1.83 -11.60
C ALA A 14 9.47 -2.13 -12.31
N ARG A 15 8.49 -1.25 -12.14
CA ARG A 15 7.18 -1.39 -12.81
C ARG A 15 7.34 -1.36 -14.33
N ILE A 16 8.27 -0.57 -14.85
CA ILE A 16 8.51 -0.42 -16.29
C ILE A 16 9.39 -1.54 -16.83
N THR A 17 10.50 -1.85 -16.14
CA THR A 17 11.53 -2.75 -16.66
C THR A 17 11.37 -4.20 -16.23
N ASN A 18 10.72 -4.45 -15.10
CA ASN A 18 10.53 -5.80 -14.55
C ASN A 18 9.21 -5.88 -13.76
N PRO A 19 8.06 -5.72 -14.44
CA PRO A 19 6.76 -5.67 -13.76
C PRO A 19 6.42 -6.96 -13.00
N LEU A 20 6.95 -8.11 -13.42
CA LEU A 20 6.71 -9.38 -12.72
C LEU A 20 7.34 -9.41 -11.33
N SER A 21 8.34 -8.58 -11.06
CA SER A 21 8.96 -8.51 -9.73
C SER A 21 7.97 -8.06 -8.66
N LEU A 22 7.00 -7.21 -9.03
CA LEU A 22 5.97 -6.73 -8.10
C LEU A 22 4.98 -7.86 -7.77
N GLN A 23 4.53 -8.61 -8.78
CA GLN A 23 3.65 -9.76 -8.56
C GLN A 23 4.34 -10.84 -7.72
N LYS A 24 5.62 -11.10 -7.97
CA LYS A 24 6.41 -12.06 -7.18
C LYS A 24 6.52 -11.61 -5.73
N ALA A 25 6.74 -10.32 -5.49
CA ALA A 25 6.81 -9.78 -4.13
C ALA A 25 5.49 -10.00 -3.39
N LEU A 26 4.36 -9.77 -4.04
CA LEU A 26 3.05 -10.00 -3.43
C LEU A 26 2.83 -11.48 -3.08
N LYS A 27 3.22 -12.39 -3.97
CA LYS A 27 3.10 -13.83 -3.73
C LYS A 27 3.99 -14.32 -2.59
N LYS A 28 5.16 -13.70 -2.41
CA LYS A 28 6.15 -14.10 -1.40
C LYS A 28 5.93 -13.47 -0.03
N ARG A 29 4.97 -12.54 0.09
CA ARG A 29 4.74 -11.87 1.37
C ARG A 29 4.43 -12.88 2.48
N ALA A 30 4.83 -12.55 3.71
CA ALA A 30 4.46 -13.34 4.87
C ALA A 30 2.95 -13.28 5.07
N ARG A 31 2.35 -14.45 5.34
CA ARG A 31 0.92 -14.55 5.62
C ARG A 31 0.70 -14.81 7.09
N ARG A 32 -0.42 -14.33 7.61
CA ARG A 32 -0.82 -14.54 9.00
C ARG A 32 -2.30 -14.93 9.04
N THR A 33 -2.77 -15.36 10.21
CA THR A 33 -4.20 -15.58 10.42
C THR A 33 -4.96 -14.28 10.17
N ILE A 34 -6.16 -14.40 9.58
CA ILE A 34 -6.95 -13.24 9.20
C ILE A 34 -7.30 -12.40 10.42
N ALA A 35 -7.81 -13.00 11.50
CA ALA A 35 -8.17 -12.28 12.71
C ALA A 35 -7.08 -12.42 13.78
N GLY A 36 -6.90 -11.37 14.60
CA GLY A 36 -6.02 -11.41 15.77
C GLY A 36 -6.58 -12.31 16.87
N LYS A 37 -5.86 -12.42 17.99
CA LYS A 37 -6.25 -13.24 19.14
C LYS A 37 -7.59 -12.84 19.73
N ASP A 38 -7.98 -11.58 19.59
CA ASP A 38 -9.26 -11.04 20.06
C ASP A 38 -10.39 -11.22 19.03
N GLY A 39 -10.11 -11.85 17.88
CA GLY A 39 -11.07 -12.02 16.80
C GLY A 39 -11.39 -10.76 16.02
N LYS A 40 -10.60 -9.68 16.18
CA LYS A 40 -10.83 -8.39 15.54
C LYS A 40 -9.79 -8.10 14.49
N LEU A 41 -10.17 -7.28 13.48
CA LEU A 41 -9.29 -6.80 12.43
C LEU A 41 -9.34 -5.28 12.37
N MET A 42 -8.16 -4.66 12.25
CA MET A 42 -8.01 -3.25 11.93
C MET A 42 -7.37 -3.14 10.54
N LEU A 43 -8.12 -2.69 9.56
CA LEU A 43 -7.65 -2.52 8.20
C LEU A 43 -7.60 -1.04 7.82
N LEU A 44 -6.53 -0.65 7.12
CA LEU A 44 -6.48 0.66 6.48
C LEU A 44 -7.26 0.58 5.16
N ALA A 45 -8.24 1.44 4.98
CA ALA A 45 -9.03 1.49 3.75
C ALA A 45 -8.42 2.50 2.78
N ALA A 46 -7.93 2.03 1.64
CA ALA A 46 -7.26 2.86 0.65
C ALA A 46 -7.67 2.49 -0.79
N ASP A 47 -8.88 1.95 -0.97
CA ASP A 47 -9.40 1.54 -2.27
C ASP A 47 -10.19 2.64 -3.00
N HIS A 48 -10.21 3.86 -2.48
CA HIS A 48 -11.01 4.97 -3.01
C HIS A 48 -10.67 5.31 -4.45
N THR A 49 -9.39 5.27 -4.83
CA THR A 49 -8.94 5.56 -6.19
C THR A 49 -9.48 4.57 -7.21
N ALA A 50 -9.66 3.30 -6.82
CA ALA A 50 -10.24 2.27 -7.69
C ALA A 50 -11.72 2.56 -8.01
N ARG A 51 -12.38 3.39 -7.20
CA ARG A 51 -13.76 3.82 -7.41
C ARG A 51 -13.86 5.26 -7.95
N GLY A 52 -12.73 5.84 -8.37
CA GLY A 52 -12.69 7.20 -8.91
C GLY A 52 -12.77 8.30 -7.86
N ILE A 53 -12.65 7.97 -6.58
CA ILE A 53 -12.69 8.95 -5.48
C ILE A 53 -11.26 9.39 -5.18
N ILE A 54 -10.94 10.66 -5.45
CA ILE A 54 -9.59 11.20 -5.27
C ILE A 54 -9.55 12.41 -4.33
N ALA A 55 -10.69 12.91 -3.89
CA ALA A 55 -10.77 14.07 -3.00
C ALA A 55 -10.68 13.65 -1.53
N ALA A 56 -10.11 14.54 -0.72
CA ALA A 56 -10.15 14.42 0.74
C ALA A 56 -10.31 15.82 1.34
N GLY A 57 -11.37 16.02 2.13
CA GLY A 57 -11.71 17.33 2.68
C GLY A 57 -11.88 18.37 1.59
N ASN A 58 -11.18 19.49 1.68
CA ASN A 58 -11.23 20.58 0.72
C ASN A 58 -10.26 20.42 -0.46
N ASN A 59 -9.48 19.34 -0.48
CA ASN A 59 -8.54 19.08 -1.57
C ASN A 59 -9.15 18.09 -2.56
N PRO A 60 -9.50 18.53 -3.79
CA PRO A 60 -10.19 17.66 -4.76
C PRO A 60 -9.30 16.55 -5.33
N THR A 61 -7.98 16.60 -5.14
CA THR A 61 -7.04 15.62 -5.71
C THR A 61 -6.09 15.02 -4.67
N ALA A 62 -6.42 15.10 -3.40
CA ALA A 62 -5.54 14.69 -2.31
C ALA A 62 -5.06 13.24 -2.41
N ILE A 63 -5.89 12.33 -2.90
CA ILE A 63 -5.59 10.89 -2.98
C ILE A 63 -5.02 10.51 -4.36
N ALA A 64 -4.99 11.44 -5.31
CA ALA A 64 -4.46 11.18 -6.66
C ALA A 64 -2.93 11.13 -6.69
N ASP A 65 -2.24 11.69 -5.71
CA ASP A 65 -0.78 11.63 -5.61
C ASP A 65 -0.36 10.26 -5.10
N ARG A 66 0.17 9.42 -6.00
CA ARG A 66 0.52 8.04 -5.69
C ARG A 66 1.65 7.93 -4.66
N PHE A 67 2.65 8.81 -4.73
CA PHE A 67 3.72 8.84 -3.74
C PHE A 67 3.16 9.09 -2.33
N ASN A 68 2.31 10.10 -2.20
CA ASN A 68 1.68 10.43 -0.93
C ASN A 68 0.83 9.28 -0.40
N LEU A 69 0.05 8.63 -1.26
CA LEU A 69 -0.79 7.50 -0.87
C LEU A 69 0.08 6.35 -0.35
N LEU A 70 1.10 5.97 -1.11
CA LEU A 70 2.02 4.89 -0.70
C LEU A 70 2.75 5.22 0.59
N ASP A 71 3.24 6.46 0.74
CA ASP A 71 3.94 6.89 1.96
C ASP A 71 3.05 6.80 3.19
N LYS A 72 1.81 7.24 3.08
CA LYS A 72 0.84 7.15 4.18
C LYS A 72 0.54 5.70 4.55
N LEU A 73 0.41 4.83 3.56
CA LEU A 73 0.15 3.41 3.80
C LEU A 73 1.34 2.71 4.44
N VAL A 74 2.55 3.00 3.97
CA VAL A 74 3.78 2.46 4.56
C VAL A 74 3.91 2.87 6.03
N ARG A 75 3.61 4.14 6.34
CA ARG A 75 3.62 4.62 7.73
C ARG A 75 2.52 3.99 8.57
N GLY A 76 1.33 3.86 8.02
CA GLY A 76 0.18 3.29 8.73
C GLY A 76 0.34 1.82 9.05
N LEU A 77 0.94 1.06 8.15
CA LEU A 77 1.08 -0.39 8.30
C LEU A 77 2.05 -0.81 9.42
N VAL A 78 2.92 0.09 9.89
CA VAL A 78 3.81 -0.19 11.02
C VAL A 78 3.22 0.23 12.36
N VAL A 79 2.05 0.83 12.38
CA VAL A 79 1.37 1.21 13.63
C VAL A 79 0.89 -0.05 14.35
N PRO A 80 1.21 -0.23 15.65
CA PRO A 80 0.74 -1.39 16.41
C PRO A 80 -0.79 -1.49 16.36
N GLY A 81 -1.28 -2.72 16.13
CA GLY A 81 -2.72 -2.99 16.06
C GLY A 81 -3.32 -2.89 14.66
N VAL A 82 -2.57 -2.40 13.67
CA VAL A 82 -3.01 -2.43 12.28
C VAL A 82 -2.70 -3.80 11.70
N ASP A 83 -3.72 -4.48 11.19
CA ASP A 83 -3.62 -5.86 10.71
C ASP A 83 -3.39 -5.96 9.21
N GLY A 84 -3.79 -4.97 8.45
CA GLY A 84 -3.64 -5.02 7.01
C GLY A 84 -4.22 -3.81 6.30
N VAL A 85 -4.35 -3.93 4.99
CA VAL A 85 -4.79 -2.86 4.11
C VAL A 85 -5.78 -3.39 3.08
N MET A 86 -6.74 -2.55 2.73
CA MET A 86 -7.67 -2.77 1.64
C MET A 86 -7.37 -1.72 0.56
N ALA A 87 -6.86 -2.17 -0.58
CA ALA A 87 -6.44 -1.28 -1.66
C ALA A 87 -6.61 -1.97 -3.02
N SER A 88 -6.43 -1.22 -4.09
CA SER A 88 -6.41 -1.80 -5.44
C SER A 88 -5.21 -2.74 -5.61
N ALA A 89 -5.32 -3.68 -6.57
CA ALA A 89 -4.31 -4.71 -6.77
C ALA A 89 -2.92 -4.14 -7.05
N ASP A 90 -2.84 -3.07 -7.82
CA ASP A 90 -1.58 -2.41 -8.14
C ASP A 90 -0.91 -1.79 -6.90
N ILE A 91 -1.68 -1.20 -6.01
CA ILE A 91 -1.17 -0.66 -4.74
C ILE A 91 -0.69 -1.79 -3.83
N LEU A 92 -1.42 -2.91 -3.76
CA LEU A 92 -1.00 -4.07 -2.97
C LEU A 92 0.34 -4.64 -3.46
N GLU A 93 0.52 -4.75 -4.78
CA GLU A 93 1.78 -5.20 -5.36
C GLU A 93 2.94 -4.26 -5.00
N GLU A 94 2.70 -2.96 -5.06
CA GLU A 94 3.71 -1.96 -4.75
C GLU A 94 4.09 -1.96 -3.27
N LEU A 95 3.12 -2.09 -2.40
CA LEU A 95 3.38 -2.21 -0.96
C LEU A 95 4.19 -3.46 -0.63
N ALA A 96 3.90 -4.58 -1.28
CA ALA A 96 4.67 -5.81 -1.11
C ALA A 96 6.11 -5.64 -1.61
N TRP A 97 6.29 -5.03 -2.78
CA TRP A 97 7.62 -4.77 -3.34
C TRP A 97 8.44 -3.84 -2.43
N LEU A 98 7.79 -2.87 -1.80
CA LEU A 98 8.43 -1.97 -0.83
C LEU A 98 8.74 -2.65 0.51
N GLY A 99 8.27 -3.87 0.73
CA GLY A 99 8.49 -4.58 1.98
C GLY A 99 7.53 -4.21 3.09
N ALA A 100 6.39 -3.58 2.76
CA ALA A 100 5.40 -3.15 3.75
C ALA A 100 4.33 -4.22 4.05
N LEU A 101 4.30 -5.27 3.27
CA LEU A 101 3.39 -6.41 3.46
C LEU A 101 4.15 -7.69 3.71
#